data_0c81566da06fb56623a370ae51a7f0a1
#
_entry.id   0c81566da06fb56623a370ae51a7f0a1
#
_cell.length_a   1.000
_cell.length_b   1.000
_cell.length_c   1.000
_cell.angle_alpha   90.00
_cell.angle_beta   90.00
_cell.angle_gamma   90.00
#
_symmetry.space_group_name_H-M   'P 1'
#
loop_
_entity.id
_entity.type
_entity.pdbx_description
1 polymer ?
#
loop_
_entity_poly.entity_id
_entity_poly.type
_entity_poly.pdbx_seq_one_letter_code
_entity_poly.pdbx_strand_id
1 'polypeptide(L)'
;MLDRLFPPSQDQLPLTWWKQRPIYLAAMVALAGLASIILTAIVGPKVAGLMVFTYSSFFQEWHLWTPFTCLWMNPPSFWTVIGCLLLWNFGEAVERHIGRRAFVRLLVLLWLAPLMVISLFGILGMPGFACAGVMAMEFAIFVAFATLYPTAKVGIIILTLDAWVLAVIFVSLNVLGSLFARDWASLVLLASTVGTAYLFIRYEKGELEMPSLPKVATKPSKPAPKPSPAPKAEASVDDLLDKISREGFHSLTAEERQALEKASQKMRRRSS
;
A
#
# COMPACT_ATOMS: atom_id res chain seq x y z
N MET A 1 8.87 8.78 8.50
CA MET A 1 9.59 9.12 7.26
C MET A 1 8.66 9.12 6.03
N LEU A 2 7.77 8.14 5.87
CA LEU A 2 6.78 8.08 4.77
C LEU A 2 5.80 9.26 4.77
N ASP A 3 5.45 9.81 5.94
CA ASP A 3 4.52 10.95 6.05
C ASP A 3 5.01 12.25 5.41
N ARG A 4 6.31 12.41 5.21
CA ARG A 4 6.89 13.55 4.49
C ARG A 4 6.83 13.38 2.97
N LEU A 5 6.89 12.13 2.49
CA LEU A 5 6.85 11.84 1.06
C LEU A 5 5.43 11.83 0.51
N PHE A 6 4.44 11.45 1.33
CA PHE A 6 3.04 11.33 0.93
C PHE A 6 2.15 11.97 2.00
N PRO A 7 1.82 13.26 1.89
CA PRO A 7 0.90 13.92 2.82
C PRO A 7 -0.51 13.29 2.74
N PRO A 8 -1.25 13.19 3.87
CA PRO A 8 -2.53 12.48 3.95
C PRO A 8 -3.59 12.96 2.96
N SER A 9 -3.55 14.24 2.61
CA SER A 9 -4.47 14.84 1.63
C SER A 9 -4.26 14.37 0.19
N GLN A 10 -3.11 13.74 -0.13
CA GLN A 10 -2.74 13.30 -1.48
C GLN A 10 -2.64 11.78 -1.60
N ASP A 11 -2.99 11.03 -0.56
CA ASP A 11 -2.75 9.56 -0.50
C ASP A 11 -3.55 8.77 -1.54
N GLN A 12 -4.70 9.30 -1.98
CA GLN A 12 -5.56 8.69 -3.01
C GLN A 12 -5.42 9.34 -4.39
N LEU A 13 -4.64 10.43 -4.50
CA LEU A 13 -4.46 11.12 -5.78
C LEU A 13 -3.41 10.41 -6.64
N PRO A 14 -3.54 10.43 -7.98
CA PRO A 14 -2.52 9.89 -8.88
C PRO A 14 -1.20 10.63 -8.74
N LEU A 15 -0.08 9.95 -9.02
CA LEU A 15 1.28 10.55 -9.00
C LEU A 15 1.43 11.62 -10.06
N THR A 16 0.90 11.37 -11.25
CA THR A 16 0.97 12.29 -12.39
C THR A 16 -0.17 12.01 -13.37
N TRP A 17 -0.37 12.90 -14.29
CA TRP A 17 -1.37 12.78 -15.35
C TRP A 17 -0.65 12.70 -16.71
N TRP A 18 -0.88 11.64 -17.46
CA TRP A 18 -0.42 11.53 -18.84
C TRP A 18 -1.62 11.48 -19.77
N LYS A 19 -1.75 12.48 -20.66
CA LYS A 19 -2.86 12.57 -21.62
C LYS A 19 -4.22 12.26 -21.00
N GLN A 20 -4.54 12.91 -19.86
CA GLN A 20 -5.77 12.73 -19.08
C GLN A 20 -5.94 11.37 -18.38
N ARG A 21 -4.94 10.48 -18.40
CA ARG A 21 -4.96 9.25 -17.62
C ARG A 21 -4.17 9.43 -16.33
N PRO A 22 -4.77 9.11 -15.18
CA PRO A 22 -4.06 9.15 -13.91
C PRO A 22 -3.04 8.01 -13.86
N ILE A 23 -1.80 8.32 -13.49
CA ILE A 23 -0.74 7.32 -13.29
C ILE A 23 -0.56 7.12 -11.79
N TYR A 24 -0.72 5.88 -11.36
CA TYR A 24 -0.55 5.43 -9.99
C TYR A 24 0.82 4.77 -9.80
N LEU A 25 1.21 4.53 -8.54
CA LEU A 25 2.48 3.87 -8.21
C LEU A 25 2.55 2.45 -8.80
N ALA A 26 1.42 1.74 -8.79
CA ALA A 26 1.31 0.41 -9.41
C ALA A 26 1.75 0.40 -10.89
N ALA A 27 1.37 1.42 -11.66
CA ALA A 27 1.80 1.57 -13.05
C ALA A 27 3.31 1.76 -13.16
N MET A 28 3.93 2.53 -12.26
CA MET A 28 5.39 2.73 -12.25
C MET A 28 6.14 1.43 -11.94
N VAL A 29 5.64 0.65 -10.97
CA VAL A 29 6.21 -0.66 -10.63
C VAL A 29 6.08 -1.64 -11.79
N ALA A 30 4.94 -1.68 -12.46
CA ALA A 30 4.71 -2.52 -13.64
C ALA A 30 5.64 -2.13 -14.81
N LEU A 31 5.81 -0.82 -15.09
CA LEU A 31 6.74 -0.33 -16.10
C LEU A 31 8.19 -0.68 -15.75
N ALA A 32 8.58 -0.56 -14.48
CA ALA A 32 9.88 -0.99 -14.00
C ALA A 32 10.08 -2.51 -14.20
N GLY A 33 9.04 -3.32 -13.95
CA GLY A 33 9.03 -4.75 -14.25
C GLY A 33 9.24 -5.04 -15.74
N LEU A 34 8.53 -4.33 -16.64
CA LEU A 34 8.72 -4.47 -18.09
C LEU A 34 10.13 -4.05 -18.53
N ALA A 35 10.67 -2.96 -17.99
CA ALA A 35 12.04 -2.53 -18.26
C ALA A 35 13.07 -3.57 -17.79
N SER A 36 12.82 -4.24 -16.68
CA SER A 36 13.69 -5.28 -16.14
C SER A 36 13.74 -6.54 -17.00
N ILE A 37 12.68 -6.87 -17.73
CA ILE A 37 12.67 -7.96 -18.74
C ILE A 37 13.72 -7.69 -19.81
N ILE A 38 13.74 -6.46 -20.33
CA ILE A 38 14.72 -6.03 -21.34
C ILE A 38 16.13 -6.08 -20.74
N LEU A 39 16.30 -5.58 -19.52
CA LEU A 39 17.58 -5.61 -18.81
C LEU A 39 18.09 -7.05 -18.65
N THR A 40 17.24 -7.96 -18.19
CA THR A 40 17.61 -9.38 -18.02
C THR A 40 18.00 -10.04 -19.34
N ALA A 41 17.29 -9.72 -20.44
CA ALA A 41 17.61 -10.21 -21.76
C ALA A 41 18.98 -9.73 -22.27
N ILE A 42 19.34 -8.48 -21.99
CA ILE A 42 20.64 -7.88 -22.38
C ILE A 42 21.78 -8.47 -21.53
N VAL A 43 21.58 -8.55 -20.22
CA VAL A 43 22.60 -9.01 -19.25
C VAL A 43 22.92 -10.50 -19.42
N GLY A 44 21.95 -11.28 -19.83
CA GLY A 44 22.09 -12.72 -20.08
C GLY A 44 22.04 -13.58 -18.81
N PRO A 45 21.87 -14.91 -18.98
CA PRO A 45 21.56 -15.80 -17.88
C PRO A 45 22.69 -15.97 -16.84
N LYS A 46 23.96 -15.85 -17.24
CA LYS A 46 25.10 -15.99 -16.32
C LYS A 46 25.13 -14.88 -15.28
N VAL A 47 24.98 -13.62 -15.73
CA VAL A 47 25.00 -12.46 -14.82
C VAL A 47 23.70 -12.38 -14.05
N ALA A 48 22.57 -12.72 -14.68
CA ALA A 48 21.29 -12.81 -14.01
C ALA A 48 21.33 -13.77 -12.80
N GLY A 49 22.03 -14.90 -12.93
CA GLY A 49 22.22 -15.85 -11.84
C GLY A 49 22.93 -15.28 -10.62
N LEU A 50 23.87 -14.33 -10.79
CA LEU A 50 24.56 -13.65 -9.69
C LEU A 50 23.68 -12.63 -8.96
N MET A 51 22.55 -12.28 -9.54
CA MET A 51 21.60 -11.29 -9.01
C MET A 51 20.38 -11.92 -8.33
N VAL A 52 20.25 -13.26 -8.41
CA VAL A 52 19.21 -14.02 -7.71
C VAL A 52 19.53 -14.08 -6.22
N PHE A 53 18.52 -13.88 -5.39
CA PHE A 53 18.67 -14.00 -3.96
C PHE A 53 18.55 -15.45 -3.53
N THR A 54 19.62 -15.98 -2.96
CA THR A 54 19.66 -17.29 -2.27
C THR A 54 20.35 -17.10 -0.92
N TYR A 55 20.15 -18.05 0.00
CA TYR A 55 20.84 -18.02 1.28
C TYR A 55 22.37 -18.05 1.12
N SER A 56 22.90 -18.92 0.22
CA SER A 56 24.32 -19.05 -0.04
C SER A 56 24.91 -17.77 -0.65
N SER A 57 24.25 -17.19 -1.66
CA SER A 57 24.76 -15.96 -2.29
C SER A 57 24.86 -14.80 -1.32
N PHE A 58 23.89 -14.64 -0.43
CA PHE A 58 23.87 -13.52 0.50
C PHE A 58 24.78 -13.72 1.73
N PHE A 59 24.69 -14.86 2.41
CA PHE A 59 25.38 -15.10 3.69
C PHE A 59 26.75 -15.76 3.56
N GLN A 60 26.99 -16.55 2.50
CA GLN A 60 28.25 -17.27 2.31
C GLN A 60 29.18 -16.57 1.32
N GLU A 61 28.62 -16.07 0.19
CA GLU A 61 29.39 -15.39 -0.86
C GLU A 61 29.41 -13.85 -0.69
N TRP A 62 28.71 -13.32 0.34
CA TRP A 62 28.65 -11.89 0.67
C TRP A 62 28.13 -11.00 -0.47
N HIS A 63 27.23 -11.52 -1.31
CA HIS A 63 26.58 -10.77 -2.36
C HIS A 63 25.44 -9.89 -1.78
N LEU A 64 25.80 -8.83 -1.05
CA LEU A 64 24.86 -7.96 -0.32
C LEU A 64 23.87 -7.20 -1.20
N TRP A 65 24.08 -7.17 -2.50
CA TRP A 65 23.16 -6.53 -3.47
C TRP A 65 21.98 -7.43 -3.86
N THR A 66 22.07 -8.73 -3.67
CA THR A 66 21.07 -9.70 -4.16
C THR A 66 19.64 -9.46 -3.65
N PRO A 67 19.37 -8.98 -2.41
CA PRO A 67 18.00 -8.64 -1.99
C PRO A 67 17.34 -7.56 -2.85
N PHE A 68 18.12 -6.61 -3.35
CA PHE A 68 17.60 -5.51 -4.18
C PHE A 68 17.58 -5.86 -5.66
N THR A 69 18.59 -6.59 -6.14
CA THR A 69 18.72 -6.93 -7.55
C THR A 69 17.81 -8.06 -7.98
N CYS A 70 17.41 -8.96 -7.07
CA CYS A 70 16.52 -10.07 -7.40
C CYS A 70 15.18 -9.61 -8.01
N LEU A 71 14.66 -8.46 -7.62
CA LEU A 71 13.43 -7.90 -8.20
C LEU A 71 13.56 -7.54 -9.68
N TRP A 72 14.77 -7.20 -10.12
CA TRP A 72 15.06 -6.77 -11.48
C TRP A 72 15.39 -7.93 -12.43
N MET A 73 15.45 -9.16 -11.91
CA MET A 73 15.77 -10.36 -12.69
C MET A 73 14.52 -11.07 -13.16
N ASN A 74 13.82 -10.46 -14.10
CA ASN A 74 12.61 -11.04 -14.69
C ASN A 74 12.94 -11.79 -15.97
N PRO A 75 12.65 -13.11 -16.06
CA PRO A 75 12.91 -13.86 -17.27
C PRO A 75 12.09 -13.31 -18.44
N PRO A 76 12.69 -13.19 -19.64
CA PRO A 76 11.97 -12.74 -20.83
C PRO A 76 11.00 -13.82 -21.28
N SER A 77 9.77 -13.76 -20.79
CA SER A 77 8.70 -14.67 -21.15
C SER A 77 7.38 -13.92 -21.37
N PHE A 78 6.53 -14.50 -22.20
CA PHE A 78 5.20 -13.97 -22.44
C PHE A 78 4.37 -13.84 -21.14
N TRP A 79 4.51 -14.78 -20.23
CA TRP A 79 3.81 -14.79 -18.94
C TRP A 79 4.27 -13.65 -18.03
N THR A 80 5.57 -13.33 -18.03
CA THR A 80 6.10 -12.21 -17.25
C THR A 80 5.53 -10.85 -17.74
N VAL A 81 5.40 -10.70 -19.06
CA VAL A 81 4.77 -9.49 -19.63
C VAL A 81 3.31 -9.38 -19.22
N ILE A 82 2.56 -10.50 -19.30
CA ILE A 82 1.15 -10.53 -18.85
C ILE A 82 1.08 -10.20 -17.36
N GLY A 83 1.95 -10.77 -16.52
CA GLY A 83 2.00 -10.50 -15.09
C GLY A 83 2.19 -9.01 -14.80
N CYS A 84 3.14 -8.34 -15.48
CA CYS A 84 3.33 -6.89 -15.34
C CYS A 84 2.07 -6.09 -15.73
N LEU A 85 1.34 -6.50 -16.77
CA LEU A 85 0.08 -5.85 -17.16
C LEU A 85 -1.04 -6.08 -16.14
N LEU A 86 -1.10 -7.28 -15.55
CA LEU A 86 -2.03 -7.59 -14.46
C LEU A 86 -1.68 -6.79 -13.20
N LEU A 87 -0.38 -6.68 -12.88
CA LEU A 87 0.11 -5.84 -11.79
C LEU A 87 -0.32 -4.38 -11.97
N TRP A 88 -0.21 -3.85 -13.19
CA TRP A 88 -0.69 -2.50 -13.48
C TRP A 88 -2.19 -2.38 -13.18
N ASN A 89 -3.00 -3.24 -13.78
CA ASN A 89 -4.46 -3.14 -13.71
C ASN A 89 -5.00 -3.37 -12.29
N PHE A 90 -4.62 -4.50 -11.67
CA PHE A 90 -5.09 -4.85 -10.33
C PHE A 90 -4.39 -4.05 -9.23
N GLY A 91 -3.11 -3.74 -9.41
CA GLY A 91 -2.36 -2.90 -8.48
C GLY A 91 -2.93 -1.49 -8.39
N GLU A 92 -3.34 -0.90 -9.52
CA GLU A 92 -4.03 0.38 -9.54
C GLU A 92 -5.35 0.34 -8.76
N ALA A 93 -6.15 -0.71 -8.93
CA ALA A 93 -7.41 -0.87 -8.20
C ALA A 93 -7.17 -1.04 -6.68
N VAL A 94 -6.14 -1.79 -6.29
CA VAL A 94 -5.73 -1.96 -4.89
C VAL A 94 -5.24 -0.64 -4.32
N GLU A 95 -4.34 0.08 -5.03
CA GLU A 95 -3.78 1.36 -4.58
C GLU A 95 -4.87 2.42 -4.37
N ARG A 96 -5.86 2.49 -5.27
CA ARG A 96 -7.00 3.41 -5.13
C ARG A 96 -7.84 3.12 -3.88
N HIS A 97 -7.95 1.85 -3.49
CA HIS A 97 -8.78 1.45 -2.35
C HIS A 97 -8.09 1.69 -1.01
N ILE A 98 -6.84 1.19 -0.86
CA ILE A 98 -6.12 1.24 0.41
C ILE A 98 -5.29 2.51 0.60
N GLY A 99 -5.09 3.28 -0.48
CA GLY A 99 -4.23 4.46 -0.49
C GLY A 99 -2.75 4.12 -0.74
N ARG A 100 -2.02 5.13 -1.22
CA ARG A 100 -0.61 4.96 -1.64
C ARG A 100 0.31 4.50 -0.51
N ARG A 101 0.12 5.02 0.72
CA ARG A 101 0.97 4.64 1.87
C ARG A 101 0.81 3.18 2.25
N ALA A 102 -0.44 2.69 2.28
CA ALA A 102 -0.73 1.30 2.55
C ALA A 102 -0.23 0.42 1.41
N PHE A 103 -0.37 0.85 0.16
CA PHE A 103 0.14 0.14 -1.01
C PHE A 103 1.67 0.00 -0.98
N VAL A 104 2.42 1.07 -0.64
CA VAL A 104 3.89 0.99 -0.46
C VAL A 104 4.25 0.01 0.65
N ARG A 105 3.54 0.03 1.79
CA ARG A 105 3.76 -0.94 2.87
C ARG A 105 3.51 -2.37 2.39
N LEU A 106 2.46 -2.61 1.63
CA LEU A 106 2.16 -3.91 1.02
C LEU A 106 3.31 -4.35 0.10
N LEU A 107 3.78 -3.49 -0.81
CA LEU A 107 4.90 -3.81 -1.71
C LEU A 107 6.17 -4.17 -0.96
N VAL A 108 6.51 -3.41 0.09
CA VAL A 108 7.68 -3.68 0.94
C VAL A 108 7.54 -5.02 1.67
N LEU A 109 6.35 -5.33 2.20
CA LEU A 109 6.09 -6.60 2.86
C LEU A 109 6.17 -7.78 1.88
N LEU A 110 5.63 -7.64 0.67
CA LEU A 110 5.70 -8.65 -0.37
C LEU A 110 7.14 -8.88 -0.89
N TRP A 111 7.97 -7.86 -0.83
CA TRP A 111 9.40 -7.98 -1.11
C TRP A 111 10.14 -8.69 0.03
N LEU A 112 9.88 -8.31 1.28
CA LEU A 112 10.58 -8.87 2.45
C LEU A 112 10.16 -10.30 2.78
N ALA A 113 8.89 -10.66 2.58
CA ALA A 113 8.38 -11.98 2.96
C ALA A 113 9.18 -13.15 2.35
N PRO A 114 9.42 -13.24 1.02
CA PRO A 114 10.22 -14.30 0.45
C PRO A 114 11.69 -14.27 0.93
N LEU A 115 12.28 -13.08 1.12
CA LEU A 115 13.65 -12.96 1.61
C LEU A 115 13.80 -13.53 3.01
N MET A 116 12.84 -13.24 3.90
CA MET A 116 12.81 -13.76 5.27
C MET A 116 12.64 -15.28 5.28
N VAL A 117 11.76 -15.80 4.44
CA VAL A 117 11.54 -17.25 4.32
C VAL A 117 12.80 -17.95 3.83
N ILE A 118 13.43 -17.46 2.77
CA ILE A 118 14.67 -18.02 2.22
C ILE A 118 15.78 -18.00 3.27
N SER A 119 15.93 -16.90 3.98
CA SER A 119 16.94 -16.75 5.04
C SER A 119 16.70 -17.73 6.19
N LEU A 120 15.44 -17.87 6.64
CA LEU A 120 15.06 -18.79 7.72
C LEU A 120 15.33 -20.25 7.35
N PHE A 121 14.89 -20.70 6.16
CA PHE A 121 15.12 -22.07 5.71
C PHE A 121 16.60 -22.36 5.43
N GLY A 122 17.36 -21.36 4.97
CA GLY A 122 18.80 -21.45 4.82
C GLY A 122 19.52 -21.68 6.14
N ILE A 123 19.13 -20.97 7.20
CA ILE A 123 19.66 -21.15 8.57
C ILE A 123 19.32 -22.57 9.10
N LEU A 124 18.14 -23.09 8.77
CA LEU A 124 17.72 -24.45 9.14
C LEU A 124 18.44 -25.56 8.34
N GLY A 125 19.39 -25.20 7.47
CA GLY A 125 20.15 -26.15 6.67
C GLY A 125 19.39 -26.72 5.47
N MET A 126 18.33 -26.05 5.01
CA MET A 126 17.56 -26.40 3.82
C MET A 126 17.85 -25.40 2.68
N PRO A 127 19.04 -25.40 2.07
CA PRO A 127 19.32 -24.55 0.92
C PRO A 127 18.54 -25.09 -0.29
N GLY A 128 17.99 -24.25 -1.10
CA GLY A 128 17.20 -24.63 -2.28
C GLY A 128 16.12 -23.64 -2.61
N PHE A 129 15.97 -22.67 -1.74
CA PHE A 129 15.06 -21.55 -1.95
C PHE A 129 15.77 -20.41 -2.67
N ALA A 130 15.14 -19.89 -3.71
CA ALA A 130 15.64 -18.75 -4.48
C ALA A 130 14.52 -17.76 -4.76
N CYS A 131 14.84 -16.48 -4.78
CA CYS A 131 13.92 -15.42 -5.20
C CYS A 131 14.50 -14.68 -6.40
N ALA A 132 13.71 -14.65 -7.47
CA ALA A 132 14.02 -13.87 -8.66
C ALA A 132 12.73 -13.33 -9.28
N GLY A 133 12.78 -12.05 -9.70
CA GLY A 133 11.70 -11.39 -10.40
C GLY A 133 10.53 -10.97 -9.52
N VAL A 134 9.57 -10.31 -10.16
CA VAL A 134 8.36 -9.75 -9.51
C VAL A 134 7.14 -10.66 -9.62
N MET A 135 7.26 -11.83 -10.23
CA MET A 135 6.13 -12.73 -10.52
C MET A 135 5.33 -13.10 -9.25
N ALA A 136 6.03 -13.38 -8.14
CA ALA A 136 5.36 -13.68 -6.87
C ALA A 136 4.60 -12.46 -6.33
N MET A 137 5.14 -11.25 -6.50
CA MET A 137 4.51 -10.00 -6.10
C MET A 137 3.28 -9.68 -6.97
N GLU A 138 3.37 -9.89 -8.29
CA GLU A 138 2.26 -9.72 -9.23
C GLU A 138 1.07 -10.57 -8.83
N PHE A 139 1.35 -11.83 -8.53
CA PHE A 139 0.34 -12.79 -8.11
C PHE A 139 -0.26 -12.44 -6.74
N ALA A 140 0.56 -12.03 -5.78
CA ALA A 140 0.11 -11.61 -4.47
C ALA A 140 -0.79 -10.36 -4.53
N ILE A 141 -0.50 -9.41 -5.42
CA ILE A 141 -1.34 -8.23 -5.66
C ILE A 141 -2.68 -8.61 -6.29
N PHE A 142 -2.69 -9.61 -7.19
CA PHE A 142 -3.95 -10.14 -7.71
C PHE A 142 -4.81 -10.77 -6.60
N VAL A 143 -4.20 -11.53 -5.68
CA VAL A 143 -4.91 -12.07 -4.50
C VAL A 143 -5.40 -10.94 -3.59
N ALA A 144 -4.60 -9.89 -3.38
CA ALA A 144 -5.02 -8.69 -2.64
C ALA A 144 -6.25 -8.04 -3.29
N PHE A 145 -6.26 -7.89 -4.62
CA PHE A 145 -7.40 -7.39 -5.37
C PHE A 145 -8.65 -8.28 -5.20
N ALA A 146 -8.50 -9.61 -5.35
CA ALA A 146 -9.60 -10.55 -5.16
C ALA A 146 -10.17 -10.54 -3.73
N THR A 147 -9.32 -10.26 -2.73
CA THR A 147 -9.73 -10.10 -1.32
C THR A 147 -10.50 -8.80 -1.10
N LEU A 148 -10.12 -7.71 -1.80
CA LEU A 148 -10.82 -6.43 -1.74
C LEU A 148 -12.15 -6.46 -2.49
N TYR A 149 -12.17 -7.06 -3.66
CA TYR A 149 -13.29 -7.08 -4.59
C TYR A 149 -13.67 -8.50 -5.01
N PRO A 150 -14.18 -9.34 -4.10
CA PRO A 150 -14.43 -10.76 -4.39
C PRO A 150 -15.43 -10.97 -5.51
N THR A 151 -16.44 -10.12 -5.62
CA THR A 151 -17.52 -10.22 -6.62
C THR A 151 -17.25 -9.41 -7.91
N ALA A 152 -16.06 -8.78 -8.00
CA ALA A 152 -15.70 -8.06 -9.22
C ALA A 152 -15.58 -9.02 -10.39
N LYS A 153 -16.22 -8.68 -11.50
CA LYS A 153 -16.17 -9.49 -12.73
C LYS A 153 -14.86 -9.21 -13.47
N VAL A 154 -14.01 -10.23 -13.54
CA VAL A 154 -12.77 -10.19 -14.32
C VAL A 154 -12.97 -10.95 -15.61
N GLY A 155 -12.85 -10.24 -16.74
CA GLY A 155 -12.98 -10.83 -18.06
C GLY A 155 -11.65 -11.43 -18.51
N ILE A 156 -11.64 -12.72 -18.81
CA ILE A 156 -10.52 -13.40 -19.47
C ILE A 156 -11.02 -13.86 -20.83
N ILE A 157 -10.60 -13.15 -21.89
CA ILE A 157 -10.92 -13.42 -23.30
C ILE A 157 -12.44 -13.52 -23.54
N ILE A 158 -13.08 -14.64 -23.22
CA ILE A 158 -14.50 -14.92 -23.49
C ILE A 158 -15.28 -15.17 -22.19
N LEU A 159 -14.58 -15.51 -21.10
CA LEU A 159 -15.19 -15.87 -19.82
C LEU A 159 -15.08 -14.70 -18.84
N THR A 160 -16.20 -14.35 -18.20
CA THR A 160 -16.22 -13.41 -17.07
C THR A 160 -16.42 -14.20 -15.79
N LEU A 161 -15.41 -14.20 -14.92
CA LEU A 161 -15.44 -14.88 -13.62
C LEU A 161 -15.38 -13.87 -12.50
N ASP A 162 -15.86 -14.25 -11.33
CA ASP A 162 -15.66 -13.47 -10.12
C ASP A 162 -14.17 -13.52 -9.72
N ALA A 163 -13.64 -12.39 -9.25
CA ALA A 163 -12.22 -12.26 -8.93
C ALA A 163 -11.75 -13.32 -7.91
N TRP A 164 -12.57 -13.65 -6.90
CA TRP A 164 -12.24 -14.66 -5.91
C TRP A 164 -12.12 -16.07 -6.51
N VAL A 165 -13.03 -16.43 -7.45
CA VAL A 165 -13.00 -17.74 -8.15
C VAL A 165 -11.72 -17.85 -8.95
N LEU A 166 -11.38 -16.78 -9.68
CA LEU A 166 -10.19 -16.73 -10.49
C LEU A 166 -8.91 -16.84 -9.61
N ALA A 167 -8.88 -16.15 -8.47
CA ALA A 167 -7.76 -16.25 -7.52
C ALA A 167 -7.60 -17.69 -7.00
N VAL A 168 -8.68 -18.34 -6.63
CA VAL A 168 -8.66 -19.74 -6.17
C VAL A 168 -8.15 -20.67 -7.28
N ILE A 169 -8.62 -20.50 -8.52
CA ILE A 169 -8.16 -21.29 -9.66
C ILE A 169 -6.64 -21.11 -9.85
N PHE A 170 -6.14 -19.88 -9.88
CA PHE A 170 -4.71 -19.62 -10.08
C PHE A 170 -3.86 -20.12 -8.92
N VAL A 171 -4.29 -19.93 -7.67
CA VAL A 171 -3.58 -20.50 -6.50
C VAL A 171 -3.53 -22.03 -6.60
N SER A 172 -4.67 -22.66 -6.90
CA SER A 172 -4.75 -24.11 -7.03
C SER A 172 -3.85 -24.65 -8.14
N LEU A 173 -3.81 -23.99 -9.30
CA LEU A 173 -2.92 -24.38 -10.41
C LEU A 173 -1.44 -24.26 -10.04
N ASN A 174 -1.06 -23.17 -9.34
CA ASN A 174 0.32 -23.03 -8.86
C ASN A 174 0.68 -24.09 -7.82
N VAL A 175 -0.23 -24.39 -6.88
CA VAL A 175 -0.03 -25.46 -5.89
C VAL A 175 0.11 -26.81 -6.59
N LEU A 176 -0.76 -27.15 -7.52
CA LEU A 176 -0.69 -28.41 -8.27
C LEU A 176 0.59 -28.51 -9.10
N GLY A 177 1.01 -27.43 -9.76
CA GLY A 177 2.26 -27.39 -10.52
C GLY A 177 3.48 -27.63 -9.63
N SER A 178 3.54 -26.97 -8.48
CA SER A 178 4.63 -27.15 -7.51
C SER A 178 4.65 -28.55 -6.90
N LEU A 179 3.47 -29.12 -6.60
CA LEU A 179 3.35 -30.51 -6.14
C LEU A 179 3.82 -31.51 -7.19
N PHE A 180 3.43 -31.32 -8.45
CA PHE A 180 3.86 -32.15 -9.57
C PHE A 180 5.38 -32.11 -9.75
N ALA A 181 5.97 -30.89 -9.66
CA ALA A 181 7.42 -30.69 -9.74
C ALA A 181 8.16 -31.11 -8.45
N ARG A 182 7.44 -31.48 -7.37
CA ARG A 182 8.00 -31.71 -6.02
C ARG A 182 8.81 -30.53 -5.50
N ASP A 183 8.45 -29.34 -5.90
CA ASP A 183 9.10 -28.09 -5.52
C ASP A 183 8.44 -27.49 -4.26
N TRP A 184 8.86 -28.01 -3.12
CA TRP A 184 8.40 -27.54 -1.81
C TRP A 184 8.80 -26.10 -1.53
N ALA A 185 9.92 -25.64 -2.13
CA ALA A 185 10.39 -24.28 -1.96
C ALA A 185 9.39 -23.29 -2.57
N SER A 186 8.95 -23.52 -3.81
CA SER A 186 7.95 -22.70 -4.47
C SER A 186 6.61 -22.70 -3.73
N LEU A 187 6.19 -23.82 -3.13
CA LEU A 187 4.97 -23.85 -2.30
C LEU A 187 5.06 -22.95 -1.07
N VAL A 188 6.17 -23.03 -0.34
CA VAL A 188 6.38 -22.21 0.85
C VAL A 188 6.47 -20.74 0.49
N LEU A 189 7.18 -20.39 -0.57
CA LEU A 189 7.26 -19.01 -1.07
C LEU A 189 5.91 -18.48 -1.53
N LEU A 190 5.14 -19.29 -2.26
CA LEU A 190 3.77 -18.94 -2.66
C LEU A 190 2.89 -18.70 -1.44
N ALA A 191 2.89 -19.60 -0.46
CA ALA A 191 2.12 -19.48 0.76
C ALA A 191 2.51 -18.21 1.55
N SER A 192 3.80 -17.89 1.63
CA SER A 192 4.29 -16.70 2.32
C SER A 192 3.84 -15.40 1.65
N THR A 193 3.93 -15.30 0.33
CA THR A 193 3.55 -14.10 -0.43
C THR A 193 2.05 -13.90 -0.49
N VAL A 194 1.29 -14.96 -0.81
CA VAL A 194 -0.18 -14.94 -0.82
C VAL A 194 -0.73 -14.69 0.58
N GLY A 195 -0.18 -15.38 1.59
CA GLY A 195 -0.56 -15.19 2.99
C GLY A 195 -0.33 -13.76 3.46
N THR A 196 0.84 -13.18 3.14
CA THR A 196 1.15 -11.79 3.47
C THR A 196 0.16 -10.82 2.83
N ALA A 197 -0.15 -10.98 1.54
CA ALA A 197 -1.12 -10.14 0.84
C ALA A 197 -2.51 -10.23 1.47
N TYR A 198 -2.99 -11.45 1.71
CA TYR A 198 -4.30 -11.72 2.31
C TYR A 198 -4.43 -11.13 3.72
N LEU A 199 -3.45 -11.40 4.58
CA LEU A 199 -3.45 -10.90 5.96
C LEU A 199 -3.34 -9.38 6.02
N PHE A 200 -2.50 -8.78 5.17
CA PHE A 200 -2.38 -7.32 5.09
C PHE A 200 -3.71 -6.65 4.71
N ILE A 201 -4.40 -7.17 3.71
CA ILE A 201 -5.68 -6.61 3.29
C ILE A 201 -6.75 -6.78 4.38
N ARG A 202 -6.81 -7.91 5.07
CA ARG A 202 -7.72 -8.11 6.20
C ARG A 202 -7.42 -7.18 7.38
N TYR A 203 -6.14 -6.90 7.61
CA TYR A 203 -5.72 -5.91 8.60
C TYR A 203 -6.17 -4.49 8.22
N GLU A 204 -5.96 -4.06 6.97
CA GLU A 204 -6.41 -2.74 6.51
C GLU A 204 -7.95 -2.61 6.50
N LYS A 205 -8.70 -3.72 6.33
CA LYS A 205 -10.16 -3.75 6.48
C LYS A 205 -10.63 -3.68 7.94
N GLY A 206 -9.72 -3.77 8.93
CA GLY A 206 -10.06 -3.81 10.34
C GLY A 206 -10.68 -5.14 10.80
N GLU A 207 -10.59 -6.20 10.00
CA GLU A 207 -11.10 -7.53 10.34
C GLU A 207 -10.10 -8.32 11.23
N LEU A 208 -8.84 -7.90 11.27
CA LEU A 208 -7.78 -8.46 12.09
C LEU A 208 -7.28 -7.40 13.07
N GLU A 209 -7.59 -7.56 14.35
CA GLU A 209 -6.89 -6.85 15.41
C GLU A 209 -5.51 -7.49 15.59
N MET A 210 -4.48 -6.88 15.06
CA MET A 210 -3.12 -7.25 15.46
C MET A 210 -2.98 -6.95 16.95
N PRO A 211 -2.43 -7.88 17.77
CA PRO A 211 -2.04 -7.54 19.12
C PRO A 211 -1.11 -6.34 19.03
N SER A 212 -1.58 -5.20 19.53
CA SER A 212 -0.80 -3.96 19.54
C SER A 212 0.52 -4.28 20.23
N LEU A 213 1.62 -4.21 19.48
CA LEU A 213 2.96 -4.19 20.09
C LEU A 213 2.87 -3.18 21.24
N PRO A 214 3.34 -3.52 22.45
CA PRO A 214 3.27 -2.60 23.57
C PRO A 214 3.90 -1.31 23.10
N LYS A 215 3.07 -0.26 22.97
CA LYS A 215 3.56 1.08 22.70
C LYS A 215 4.59 1.32 23.78
N VAL A 216 5.87 1.38 23.37
CA VAL A 216 6.92 1.85 24.27
C VAL A 216 6.35 3.10 24.91
N ALA A 217 6.07 3.01 26.20
CA ALA A 217 5.43 4.07 26.93
C ALA A 217 6.34 5.30 26.78
N THR A 218 6.04 6.14 25.81
CA THR A 218 6.53 7.50 25.84
C THR A 218 6.08 8.04 27.15
N LYS A 219 7.03 8.34 28.06
CA LYS A 219 6.78 8.96 29.36
C LYS A 219 5.61 9.92 29.19
N PRO A 220 4.59 9.84 30.05
CA PRO A 220 3.48 10.76 29.97
C PRO A 220 4.08 12.16 29.98
N SER A 221 3.91 12.88 28.87
CA SER A 221 4.19 14.31 28.85
C SER A 221 3.43 14.90 30.04
N LYS A 222 4.12 15.62 30.91
CA LYS A 222 3.50 16.33 32.02
C LYS A 222 2.18 16.91 31.55
N PRO A 223 1.07 16.72 32.32
CA PRO A 223 -0.20 17.31 31.97
C PRO A 223 0.05 18.80 31.67
N ALA A 224 -0.34 19.23 30.48
CA ALA A 224 -0.33 20.66 30.17
C ALA A 224 -1.06 21.38 31.33
N PRO A 225 -0.53 22.52 31.84
CA PRO A 225 -1.21 23.28 32.87
C PRO A 225 -2.65 23.47 32.42
N LYS A 226 -3.61 23.12 33.30
CA LYS A 226 -5.03 23.45 33.07
C LYS A 226 -5.10 24.91 32.64
N PRO A 227 -5.79 25.23 31.54
CA PRO A 227 -5.99 26.63 31.19
C PRO A 227 -6.59 27.32 32.40
N SER A 228 -5.93 28.36 32.89
CA SER A 228 -6.49 29.32 33.81
C SER A 228 -7.80 29.80 33.24
N PRO A 229 -8.87 30.02 34.01
CA PRO A 229 -10.13 30.48 33.48
C PRO A 229 -9.88 31.77 32.68
N ALA A 230 -10.05 31.64 31.37
CA ALA A 230 -9.95 32.75 30.45
C ALA A 230 -11.00 33.82 30.86
N PRO A 231 -10.68 35.10 30.77
CA PRO A 231 -11.68 36.16 30.95
C PRO A 231 -12.79 35.89 29.94
N LYS A 232 -14.05 36.09 30.41
CA LYS A 232 -15.32 35.86 29.69
C LYS A 232 -15.14 36.08 28.18
N ALA A 233 -15.26 34.95 27.44
CA ALA A 233 -15.17 34.95 26.01
C ALA A 233 -16.18 35.96 25.44
N GLU A 234 -15.68 36.94 24.71
CA GLU A 234 -16.50 37.68 23.75
C GLU A 234 -17.15 36.63 22.85
N ALA A 235 -18.47 36.56 22.85
CA ALA A 235 -19.21 35.61 22.01
C ALA A 235 -18.72 35.73 20.59
N SER A 236 -18.32 34.63 19.99
CA SER A 236 -17.83 34.62 18.61
C SER A 236 -18.93 35.16 17.71
N VAL A 237 -18.57 35.99 16.73
CA VAL A 237 -19.54 36.56 15.78
C VAL A 237 -20.35 35.44 15.10
N ASP A 238 -19.75 34.29 14.90
CA ASP A 238 -20.40 33.09 14.30
C ASP A 238 -21.48 32.53 15.24
N ASP A 239 -21.22 32.46 16.56
CA ASP A 239 -22.21 32.00 17.54
C ASP A 239 -23.40 32.96 17.62
N LEU A 240 -23.17 34.28 17.49
CA LEU A 240 -24.22 35.28 17.46
C LEU A 240 -25.08 35.20 16.20
N LEU A 241 -24.46 34.93 15.05
CA LEU A 241 -25.15 34.68 13.77
C LEU A 241 -26.00 33.41 13.80
N ASP A 242 -25.49 32.35 14.40
CA ASP A 242 -26.22 31.07 14.57
C ASP A 242 -27.44 31.24 15.50
N LYS A 243 -27.29 32.04 16.57
CA LYS A 243 -28.40 32.40 17.49
C LYS A 243 -29.47 33.20 16.78
N ILE A 244 -29.09 34.17 15.95
CA ILE A 244 -30.03 34.95 15.12
C ILE A 244 -30.78 34.04 14.14
N SER A 245 -30.09 33.09 13.53
CA SER A 245 -30.69 32.15 12.56
C SER A 245 -31.74 31.24 13.20
N ARG A 246 -31.56 30.87 14.47
CA ARG A 246 -32.45 29.94 15.19
C ARG A 246 -33.58 30.62 15.90
N GLU A 247 -33.32 31.75 16.52
CA GLU A 247 -34.27 32.41 17.47
C GLU A 247 -34.70 33.84 17.04
N GLY A 248 -34.15 34.35 15.95
CA GLY A 248 -34.43 35.65 15.45
C GLY A 248 -33.65 36.78 16.11
N PHE A 249 -33.65 37.95 15.49
CA PHE A 249 -32.87 39.12 15.91
C PHE A 249 -33.28 39.68 17.29
N HIS A 250 -34.50 39.38 17.75
CA HIS A 250 -35.03 39.84 19.04
C HIS A 250 -34.47 39.05 20.26
N SER A 251 -33.84 37.94 20.05
CA SER A 251 -33.25 37.12 21.11
C SER A 251 -31.88 37.64 21.60
N LEU A 252 -31.30 38.60 20.93
CA LEU A 252 -30.00 39.18 21.28
C LEU A 252 -30.12 40.18 22.46
N THR A 253 -29.22 40.01 23.42
CA THR A 253 -29.05 40.96 24.52
C THR A 253 -28.43 42.29 24.01
N ALA A 254 -28.54 43.35 24.78
CA ALA A 254 -27.95 44.64 24.41
C ALA A 254 -26.43 44.58 24.19
N GLU A 255 -25.73 43.76 24.97
CA GLU A 255 -24.29 43.55 24.87
C GLU A 255 -23.91 42.74 23.60
N GLU A 256 -24.69 41.73 23.25
CA GLU A 256 -24.50 40.92 22.03
C GLU A 256 -24.74 41.74 20.75
N ARG A 257 -25.70 42.67 20.78
CA ARG A 257 -25.95 43.64 19.67
C ARG A 257 -24.77 44.57 19.46
N GLN A 258 -24.20 45.14 20.54
CA GLN A 258 -23.01 45.99 20.45
C GLN A 258 -21.78 45.24 19.91
N ALA A 259 -21.59 43.97 20.29
CA ALA A 259 -20.51 43.16 19.80
C ALA A 259 -20.63 42.91 18.29
N LEU A 260 -21.85 42.63 17.80
CA LEU A 260 -22.13 42.43 16.38
C LEU A 260 -21.89 43.72 15.57
N GLU A 261 -22.29 44.87 16.11
CA GLU A 261 -22.13 46.18 15.46
C GLU A 261 -20.64 46.57 15.35
N LYS A 262 -19.86 46.33 16.41
CA LYS A 262 -18.40 46.53 16.39
C LYS A 262 -17.70 45.62 15.38
N ALA A 263 -18.13 44.36 15.27
CA ALA A 263 -17.58 43.41 14.30
C ALA A 263 -17.91 43.85 12.86
N SER A 264 -19.13 44.28 12.60
CA SER A 264 -19.58 44.82 11.31
C SER A 264 -18.77 46.04 10.88
N GLN A 265 -18.56 47.01 11.80
CA GLN A 265 -17.73 48.18 11.53
C GLN A 265 -16.27 47.83 11.23
N LYS A 266 -15.71 46.79 11.90
CA LYS A 266 -14.35 46.33 11.66
C LYS A 266 -14.20 45.70 10.28
N MET A 267 -15.20 44.95 9.80
CA MET A 267 -15.20 44.38 8.45
C MET A 267 -15.33 45.47 7.38
N ARG A 268 -16.19 46.48 7.58
CA ARG A 268 -16.35 47.63 6.66
C ARG A 268 -15.06 48.43 6.48
N ARG A 269 -14.25 48.58 7.55
CA ARG A 269 -12.93 49.24 7.47
C ARG A 269 -11.85 48.43 6.79
N ARG A 270 -12.04 47.10 6.65
CA ARG A 270 -11.08 46.21 5.92
C ARG A 270 -11.37 46.10 4.43
N SER A 271 -12.58 46.46 3.99
CA SER A 271 -13.03 46.44 2.60
C SER A 271 -12.97 47.78 1.88
N SER A 272 -12.53 48.84 2.56
CA SER A 272 -12.26 50.16 2.04
C SER A 272 -10.78 50.49 2.06
#